data_54e574af6ee477baffc4db221fb32194
#
_entry.id   54e574af6ee477baffc4db221fb32194
#
_cell.length_a   1.000
_cell.length_b   1.000
_cell.length_c   1.000
_cell.angle_alpha   90.00
_cell.angle_beta   90.00
_cell.angle_gamma   90.00
#
_symmetry.space_group_name_H-M   'P 1'
#
loop_
_entity.id
_entity.type
_entity.pdbx_description
1 polymer ?
#
loop_
_entity_poly.entity_id
_entity_poly.type
_entity_poly.pdbx_seq_one_letter_code
_entity_poly.pdbx_strand_id
1 'polypeptide(L)' 'MGRTKKMTIKYWNSLEEGSRKRALQFCYPTLPATVDMLLNEKPKKDNPWWKRVFDMVKIPDANSYYKTVVNHTYIP' A
#
# COMPACT_ATOMS: atom_id res chain seq x y z
N MET A 1 -17.15 1.27 -9.81
CA MET A 1 -15.82 1.47 -10.32
C MET A 1 -14.91 2.10 -9.32
N GLY A 2 -13.84 1.47 -9.03
CA GLY A 2 -12.93 1.94 -8.02
C GLY A 2 -12.00 3.03 -8.56
N ARG A 3 -12.00 4.17 -7.90
CA ARG A 3 -10.97 5.17 -8.12
C ARG A 3 -9.88 4.95 -7.10
N THR A 4 -8.65 5.08 -7.53
CA THR A 4 -7.51 5.00 -6.64
C THR A 4 -6.69 6.26 -6.76
N LYS A 5 -6.01 6.61 -5.67
CA LYS A 5 -5.12 7.76 -5.64
C LYS A 5 -3.70 7.28 -5.51
N LYS A 6 -2.76 8.09 -5.97
CA LYS A 6 -1.36 7.80 -5.77
C LYS A 6 -1.03 7.77 -4.28
N MET A 7 -0.21 6.81 -3.87
CA MET A 7 0.24 6.72 -2.49
C MET A 7 1.02 7.98 -2.11
N THR A 8 0.80 8.45 -0.89
CA THR A 8 1.55 9.59 -0.35
C THR A 8 2.29 9.15 0.91
N ILE A 9 3.32 9.92 1.26
CA ILE A 9 4.08 9.66 2.49
C ILE A 9 3.16 9.78 3.71
N LYS A 10 2.29 10.77 3.69
CA LYS A 10 1.35 10.97 4.79
C LYS A 10 0.44 9.74 4.99
N TYR A 11 -0.10 9.21 3.89
CA TYR A 11 -0.96 8.05 3.98
C TYR A 11 -0.18 6.82 4.42
N TRP A 12 1.02 6.64 3.87
CA TRP A 12 1.88 5.53 4.27
C TRP A 12 2.14 5.53 5.78
N ASN A 13 2.45 6.71 6.32
CA ASN A 13 2.72 6.83 7.75
C ASN A 13 1.50 6.56 8.62
N SER A 14 0.30 6.67 8.05
CA SER A 14 -0.93 6.36 8.77
C SER A 14 -1.26 4.88 8.80
N LEU A 15 -0.58 4.08 7.98
CA LEU A 15 -0.85 2.65 7.93
C LEU A 15 -0.23 1.94 9.11
N GLU A 16 -0.86 0.85 9.52
CA GLU A 16 -0.30 -0.05 10.52
C GLU A 16 0.87 -0.84 9.91
N GLU A 17 1.73 -1.35 10.78
CA GLU A 17 2.92 -2.08 10.34
C GLU A 17 2.55 -3.28 9.47
N GLY A 18 1.51 -4.02 9.83
CA GLY A 18 1.07 -5.16 9.05
C GLY A 18 0.65 -4.78 7.63
N SER A 19 -0.02 -3.64 7.49
CA SER A 19 -0.44 -3.15 6.18
C SER A 19 0.76 -2.70 5.35
N ARG A 20 1.72 -2.04 5.98
CA ARG A 20 2.95 -1.63 5.29
C ARG A 20 3.73 -2.85 4.80
N LYS A 21 3.83 -3.86 5.65
CA LYS A 21 4.53 -5.09 5.28
C LYS A 21 3.87 -5.77 4.08
N ARG A 22 2.56 -5.86 4.08
CA ARG A 22 1.83 -6.44 2.95
C ARG A 22 2.06 -5.67 1.66
N ALA A 23 2.01 -4.33 1.75
CA ALA A 23 2.26 -3.49 0.59
C ALA A 23 3.67 -3.70 0.04
N LEU A 24 4.65 -3.77 0.92
CA LEU A 24 6.03 -4.00 0.52
C LEU A 24 6.22 -5.39 -0.08
N GLN A 25 5.56 -6.40 0.48
CA GLN A 25 5.59 -7.74 -0.08
C GLN A 25 4.95 -7.82 -1.46
N PHE A 26 3.92 -7.01 -1.68
CA PHE A 26 3.31 -6.90 -2.99
C PHE A 26 4.28 -6.31 -4.02
N CYS A 27 5.06 -5.32 -3.61
CA CYS A 27 6.04 -4.67 -4.50
C CYS A 27 7.29 -5.52 -4.70
N TYR A 28 7.68 -6.27 -3.68
CA TYR A 28 8.93 -7.04 -3.68
C TYR A 28 8.68 -8.46 -3.17
N PRO A 29 7.89 -9.26 -3.92
CA PRO A 29 7.49 -10.57 -3.43
C PRO A 29 8.63 -11.57 -3.27
N THR A 30 9.73 -11.37 -3.98
CA THR A 30 10.87 -12.28 -3.94
C THR A 30 12.07 -11.71 -3.18
N LEU A 31 11.89 -10.56 -2.51
CA LEU A 31 12.97 -9.85 -1.85
C LEU A 31 12.63 -9.55 -0.39
N PRO A 32 12.54 -10.58 0.46
CA PRO A 32 12.15 -10.37 1.86
C PRO A 32 13.11 -9.46 2.64
N ALA A 33 14.39 -9.51 2.32
CA ALA A 33 15.36 -8.63 2.97
C ALA A 33 15.10 -7.16 2.62
N THR A 34 14.70 -6.89 1.38
CA THR A 34 14.33 -5.54 0.95
C THR A 34 13.08 -5.07 1.66
N VAL A 35 12.10 -5.95 1.82
CA VAL A 35 10.88 -5.64 2.55
C VAL A 35 11.21 -5.23 3.99
N ASP A 36 12.05 -5.99 4.67
CA ASP A 36 12.45 -5.67 6.03
C ASP A 36 13.22 -4.37 6.11
N MET A 37 14.10 -4.12 5.15
CA MET A 37 14.86 -2.87 5.07
C MET A 37 13.91 -1.67 4.98
N LEU A 38 12.96 -1.74 4.07
CA LEU A 38 12.04 -0.63 3.83
C LEU A 38 11.05 -0.44 5.00
N LEU A 39 10.70 -1.50 5.69
CA LEU A 39 9.87 -1.38 6.89
C LEU A 39 10.53 -0.55 7.99
N ASN A 40 11.84 -0.60 8.05
CA ASN A 40 12.61 0.12 9.07
C ASN A 40 13.08 1.49 8.61
N GLU A 41 12.78 1.86 7.36
CA GLU A 41 13.13 3.16 6.82
C GLU A 41 11.93 4.08 6.78
N LYS A 42 12.20 5.38 6.71
CA LYS A 42 11.17 6.35 6.41
C LYS A 42 10.99 6.46 4.90
N PRO A 43 9.74 6.54 4.42
CA PRO A 43 9.50 6.67 2.98
C PRO A 43 10.20 7.89 2.40
N LYS A 44 10.82 7.71 1.22
CA LYS A 44 11.52 8.78 0.51
C LYS A 44 11.12 8.75 -0.96
N LYS A 45 10.68 9.89 -1.47
CA LYS A 45 10.25 9.96 -2.87
C LYS A 45 11.39 9.80 -3.86
N ASP A 46 12.60 10.18 -3.46
CA ASP A 46 13.77 10.14 -4.34
C ASP A 46 14.45 8.78 -4.39
N ASN A 47 14.08 7.88 -3.50
CA ASN A 47 14.69 6.57 -3.44
C ASN A 47 14.01 5.65 -4.46
N PRO A 48 14.75 4.98 -5.37
CA PRO A 48 14.13 4.12 -6.37
C PRO A 48 13.33 2.95 -5.78
N TRP A 49 13.73 2.44 -4.63
CA TRP A 49 12.98 1.39 -3.93
C TRP A 49 11.61 1.89 -3.47
N TRP A 50 11.58 3.09 -2.90
CA TRP A 50 10.34 3.72 -2.45
C TRP A 50 9.50 4.22 -3.62
N LYS A 51 10.15 4.67 -4.69
CA LYS A 51 9.43 5.10 -5.88
C LYS A 51 8.57 3.98 -6.44
N ARG A 52 9.10 2.76 -6.46
CA ARG A 52 8.34 1.60 -6.89
C ARG A 52 7.11 1.38 -6.01
N VAL A 53 7.27 1.51 -4.70
CA VAL A 53 6.15 1.36 -3.76
C VAL A 53 5.07 2.40 -4.05
N PHE A 54 5.46 3.65 -4.20
CA PHE A 54 4.50 4.72 -4.47
C PHE A 54 3.82 4.59 -5.82
N ASP A 55 4.48 3.98 -6.80
CA ASP A 55 3.90 3.76 -8.12
C ASP A 55 2.96 2.56 -8.13
N MET A 56 3.26 1.52 -7.39
CA MET A 56 2.51 0.28 -7.42
C MET A 56 1.36 0.22 -6.42
N VAL A 57 1.57 0.78 -5.24
CA VAL A 57 0.55 0.75 -4.19
C VAL A 57 -0.31 1.99 -4.30
N LYS A 58 -1.62 1.78 -4.41
CA LYS A 58 -2.57 2.89 -4.56
C LYS A 58 -3.42 3.02 -3.31
N ILE A 59 -3.85 4.25 -3.04
CA ILE A 59 -4.81 4.54 -1.99
C ILE A 59 -6.19 4.26 -2.53
N PRO A 60 -6.97 3.34 -1.94
CA PRO A 60 -8.33 3.10 -2.41
C PRO A 60 -9.21 4.31 -2.14
N ASP A 61 -10.08 4.62 -3.09
CA ASP A 61 -11.11 5.62 -2.88
C ASP A 61 -12.07 5.13 -1.79
N ALA A 62 -12.43 6.01 -0.88
CA ALA A 62 -13.31 5.65 0.22
C ALA A 62 -14.61 5.03 -0.26
N ASN A 63 -15.19 5.60 -1.32
CA ASN A 63 -16.43 5.06 -1.87
C ASN A 63 -16.21 3.68 -2.49
N SER A 64 -15.11 3.52 -3.19
CA SER A 64 -14.78 2.24 -3.80
C SER A 64 -14.54 1.17 -2.75
N TYR A 65 -13.80 1.51 -1.71
CA TYR A 65 -13.55 0.60 -0.61
C TYR A 65 -14.86 0.17 0.05
N TYR A 66 -15.71 1.14 0.31
CA TYR A 66 -16.99 0.88 0.95
C TYR A 66 -17.84 -0.07 0.13
N LYS A 67 -17.93 0.17 -1.17
CA LYS A 67 -18.69 -0.70 -2.06
C LYS A 67 -18.13 -2.12 -2.07
N THR A 68 -16.83 -2.25 -2.09
CA THR A 68 -16.19 -3.57 -2.07
C THR A 68 -16.53 -4.32 -0.79
N VAL A 69 -16.44 -3.65 0.34
CA VAL A 69 -16.77 -4.26 1.63
C VAL A 69 -18.24 -4.67 1.68
N VAL A 70 -19.13 -3.79 1.24
CA VAL A 70 -20.56 -4.07 1.22
C VAL A 70 -20.85 -5.27 0.32
N ASN A 71 -20.26 -5.31 -0.87
CA ASN A 71 -20.47 -6.42 -1.77
C ASN A 71 -19.98 -7.74 -1.18
N HIS A 72 -18.84 -7.73 -0.53
CA HIS A 72 -18.35 -8.93 0.13
C HIS A 72 -19.24 -9.36 1.28
N THR A 73 -19.77 -8.42 2.01
CA THR A 73 -20.69 -8.72 3.11
C THR A 73 -21.98 -9.31 2.59
N TYR A 74 -22.37 -8.88 1.41
CA TYR A 74 -23.63 -9.31 0.81
C TYR A 74 -23.61 -10.70 0.26
N ILE A 75 -22.47 -11.21 -0.08
CA ILE A 75 -22.35 -12.55 -0.63
C ILE A 75 -22.22 -13.52 0.53
N PRO A 76 -23.28 -14.22 0.83
CA PRO A 76 -23.24 -15.21 1.92
C PRO A 76 -22.41 -16.40 1.52
#